data_6c8fd42b3b29052fe6d358b7aaa9d69c
#
_entry.id   6c8fd42b3b29052fe6d358b7aaa9d69c
#
_cell.length_a   1.000
_cell.length_b   1.000
_cell.length_c   1.000
_cell.angle_alpha   90.00
_cell.angle_beta   90.00
_cell.angle_gamma   90.00
#
_symmetry.space_group_name_H-M   'P 1'
#
loop_
_entity.id
_entity.type
_entity.pdbx_description
1 polymer ?
#
loop_
_entity_poly.entity_id
_entity_poly.type
_entity_poly.pdbx_seq_one_letter_code
_entity_poly.pdbx_strand_id
1 'polypeptide(L)'
;ADSDNHAWNGVKIGGDWYQIDVTWDDVDDFIYDSHEYFNLTDSLMYEEHTLSPKYSEIDAESFLNLESWCNFYVPKCTAEKYNYHNYCYNYKYPTVSNLDDSDNVSTAIAKAAKNGEEHFVVIVDENVNYDDVYDEVRNGYMYDWLTKANQINSDSPKLNDTCNMLYDEKSNLITFQLEYIN
;
A
#
# COMPACT_ATOMS: atom_id res chain seq x y z
N ALA A 1 21.37 1.42 -19.65
CA ALA A 1 20.11 1.46 -18.93
C ALA A 1 19.11 2.17 -19.84
N ASP A 2 18.18 1.45 -20.41
CA ASP A 2 17.07 2.05 -21.14
C ASP A 2 16.26 2.85 -20.13
N SER A 3 16.22 4.17 -20.31
CA SER A 3 15.31 5.01 -19.56
C SER A 3 13.93 4.79 -20.17
N ASP A 4 13.17 3.88 -19.63
CA ASP A 4 11.78 3.77 -20.00
C ASP A 4 11.09 5.09 -19.65
N ASN A 5 10.50 5.72 -20.66
CA ASN A 5 9.73 6.93 -20.46
C ASN A 5 8.48 6.54 -19.67
N HIS A 6 8.49 6.83 -18.38
CA HIS A 6 7.36 6.61 -17.47
C HIS A 6 6.78 7.96 -17.04
N ALA A 7 5.49 7.98 -16.73
CA ALA A 7 4.80 9.17 -16.29
C ALA A 7 3.80 8.80 -15.20
N TRP A 8 3.79 9.57 -14.14
CA TRP A 8 2.85 9.45 -13.04
C TRP A 8 2.15 10.78 -12.75
N ASN A 9 1.28 10.83 -11.78
CA ASN A 9 0.39 11.95 -11.55
C ASN A 9 0.61 12.62 -10.20
N GLY A 10 0.43 13.94 -10.15
CA GLY A 10 0.22 14.68 -8.92
C GLY A 10 -1.26 14.94 -8.73
N VAL A 11 -1.79 14.65 -7.54
CA VAL A 11 -3.19 14.88 -7.19
C VAL A 11 -3.31 15.85 -6.03
N LYS A 12 -4.34 16.69 -6.05
CA LYS A 12 -4.60 17.65 -4.97
C LYS A 12 -5.85 17.27 -4.20
N ILE A 13 -5.70 16.97 -2.90
CA ILE A 13 -6.77 16.52 -2.02
C ILE A 13 -6.77 17.41 -0.77
N GLY A 14 -7.90 18.06 -0.47
CA GLY A 14 -8.04 18.88 0.75
C GLY A 14 -7.12 20.09 0.84
N GLY A 15 -6.49 20.50 -0.26
CA GLY A 15 -5.52 21.59 -0.31
C GLY A 15 -4.07 21.15 -0.44
N ASP A 16 -3.75 19.91 -0.11
CA ASP A 16 -2.43 19.31 -0.16
C ASP A 16 -2.21 18.51 -1.44
N TRP A 17 -0.95 18.41 -1.87
CA TRP A 17 -0.56 17.63 -3.05
C TRP A 17 0.05 16.30 -2.65
N TYR A 18 -0.19 15.28 -3.48
CA TYR A 18 0.29 13.90 -3.34
C TYR A 18 0.77 13.39 -4.68
N GLN A 19 1.73 12.46 -4.67
CA GLN A 19 2.15 11.69 -5.83
C GLN A 19 1.33 10.41 -5.93
N ILE A 20 1.00 9.99 -7.15
CA ILE A 20 0.32 8.73 -7.41
C ILE A 20 0.78 8.13 -8.73
N ASP A 21 1.08 6.84 -8.73
CA ASP A 21 1.40 6.07 -9.93
C ASP A 21 0.46 4.87 -10.07
N VAL A 22 -0.64 5.11 -10.74
CA VAL A 22 -1.66 4.08 -10.96
C VAL A 22 -1.20 2.96 -11.89
N THR A 23 -0.14 3.18 -12.68
CA THR A 23 0.40 2.13 -13.56
C THR A 23 1.20 1.10 -12.77
N TRP A 24 1.95 1.57 -11.77
CA TRP A 24 2.73 0.69 -10.91
C TRP A 24 1.88 0.07 -9.79
N ASP A 25 0.75 0.69 -9.46
CA ASP A 25 -0.24 0.13 -8.54
C ASP A 25 -1.12 -0.94 -9.20
N ASP A 26 -1.25 -0.94 -10.55
CA ASP A 26 -2.01 -1.95 -11.32
C ASP A 26 -1.19 -3.25 -11.43
N VAL A 27 -1.34 -4.12 -10.46
CA VAL A 27 -0.58 -5.39 -10.35
C VAL A 27 -1.31 -6.49 -11.10
N ASP A 28 -0.68 -7.00 -12.15
CA ASP A 28 -1.18 -8.15 -12.92
C ASP A 28 -1.47 -9.36 -12.00
N ASP A 29 -2.54 -10.10 -12.30
CA ASP A 29 -2.96 -11.32 -11.60
C ASP A 29 -3.45 -11.13 -10.14
N PHE A 30 -3.63 -9.90 -9.67
CA PHE A 30 -4.24 -9.62 -8.38
C PHE A 30 -5.63 -8.99 -8.56
N ILE A 31 -6.60 -9.36 -7.72
CA ILE A 31 -7.99 -8.84 -7.85
C ILE A 31 -8.08 -7.37 -7.44
N TYR A 32 -7.14 -6.90 -6.64
CA TYR A 32 -7.06 -5.52 -6.15
C TYR A 32 -5.77 -4.87 -6.60
N ASP A 33 -5.88 -3.60 -6.96
CA ASP A 33 -4.71 -2.78 -7.24
C ASP A 33 -3.84 -2.64 -5.97
N SER A 34 -2.53 -2.61 -6.14
CA SER A 34 -1.62 -2.18 -5.11
C SER A 34 -1.95 -0.73 -4.70
N HIS A 35 -1.49 -0.33 -3.53
CA HIS A 35 -1.55 1.06 -3.08
C HIS A 35 -0.17 1.55 -2.65
N GLU A 36 0.87 0.88 -3.12
CA GLU A 36 2.27 1.19 -2.81
C GLU A 36 2.66 2.58 -3.29
N TYR A 37 2.10 3.00 -4.43
CA TYR A 37 2.35 4.32 -5.03
C TYR A 37 1.15 5.27 -4.92
N PHE A 38 0.29 5.05 -3.93
CA PHE A 38 -0.94 5.81 -3.73
C PHE A 38 -0.80 6.93 -2.72
N ASN A 39 -0.93 8.18 -3.19
CA ASN A 39 -0.88 9.40 -2.38
C ASN A 39 0.43 9.56 -1.57
N LEU A 40 1.55 9.29 -2.21
CA LEU A 40 2.88 9.38 -1.62
C LEU A 40 3.38 10.83 -1.50
N THR A 41 4.38 11.00 -0.62
CA THR A 41 5.22 12.20 -0.59
C THR A 41 6.27 12.15 -1.70
N ASP A 42 6.88 13.31 -2.00
CA ASP A 42 8.03 13.37 -2.93
C ASP A 42 9.17 12.46 -2.47
N SER A 43 9.43 12.39 -1.15
CA SER A 43 10.52 11.58 -0.61
C SER A 43 10.34 10.09 -0.88
N LEU A 44 9.14 9.56 -0.76
CA LEU A 44 8.84 8.16 -1.03
C LEU A 44 8.76 7.88 -2.53
N MET A 45 8.09 8.73 -3.30
CA MET A 45 7.97 8.54 -4.74
C MET A 45 9.33 8.55 -5.43
N TYR A 46 10.23 9.46 -5.05
CA TYR A 46 11.53 9.63 -5.72
C TYR A 46 12.61 8.63 -5.26
N GLU A 47 12.30 7.67 -4.42
CA GLU A 47 13.19 6.53 -4.16
C GLU A 47 13.38 5.67 -5.43
N GLU A 48 12.34 5.54 -6.24
CA GLU A 48 12.36 4.72 -7.46
C GLU A 48 12.02 5.50 -8.73
N HIS A 49 11.38 6.67 -8.61
CA HIS A 49 11.03 7.53 -9.72
C HIS A 49 12.02 8.68 -9.85
N THR A 50 12.40 9.01 -11.07
CA THR A 50 13.28 10.14 -11.34
C THR A 50 12.61 11.11 -12.28
N LEU A 51 12.44 12.36 -11.84
CA LEU A 51 11.98 13.43 -12.72
C LEU A 51 12.97 13.66 -13.86
N SER A 52 12.44 13.82 -15.06
CA SER A 52 13.29 14.20 -16.19
C SER A 52 14.08 15.48 -15.85
N PRO A 53 15.38 15.54 -16.21
CA PRO A 53 16.22 16.74 -15.98
C PRO A 53 15.60 18.04 -16.51
N LYS A 54 14.77 17.96 -17.53
CA LYS A 54 14.04 19.12 -18.08
C LYS A 54 13.12 19.79 -17.04
N TYR A 55 12.70 19.06 -16.03
CA TYR A 55 11.78 19.54 -15.00
C TYR A 55 12.47 19.80 -13.66
N SER A 56 13.58 19.10 -13.39
CA SER A 56 14.36 19.30 -12.16
C SER A 56 15.23 20.55 -12.18
N GLU A 57 15.57 21.07 -13.38
CA GLU A 57 16.47 22.20 -13.57
C GLU A 57 15.73 23.53 -13.82
N ILE A 58 14.41 23.52 -13.88
CA ILE A 58 13.62 24.74 -14.07
C ILE A 58 13.52 25.44 -12.70
N ASP A 59 14.34 26.48 -12.53
CA ASP A 59 14.19 27.38 -11.39
C ASP A 59 12.89 28.23 -11.51
N ALA A 60 12.44 28.78 -10.37
CA ALA A 60 11.19 29.54 -10.31
C ALA A 60 11.18 30.77 -11.24
N GLU A 61 12.34 31.31 -11.60
CA GLU A 61 12.49 32.48 -12.46
C GLU A 61 12.39 32.09 -13.93
N SER A 62 12.98 30.97 -14.31
CA SER A 62 12.84 30.34 -15.64
C SER A 62 11.41 29.86 -15.88
N PHE A 63 10.73 29.40 -14.82
CA PHE A 63 9.33 28.97 -14.86
C PHE A 63 8.37 30.13 -15.20
N LEU A 64 8.55 31.31 -14.63
CA LEU A 64 7.71 32.47 -14.90
C LEU A 64 7.78 32.95 -16.38
N ASN A 65 8.87 32.65 -17.07
CA ASN A 65 9.04 32.96 -18.48
C ASN A 65 8.49 31.88 -19.43
N LEU A 66 8.18 30.70 -18.93
CA LEU A 66 7.58 29.59 -19.68
C LEU A 66 6.04 29.59 -19.63
N GLU A 67 5.43 30.57 -18.95
CA GLU A 67 3.98 30.68 -18.71
C GLU A 67 3.10 30.62 -19.97
N SER A 68 3.65 30.83 -21.15
CA SER A 68 2.83 30.84 -22.36
C SER A 68 2.60 29.47 -22.99
N TRP A 69 3.33 28.40 -22.57
CA TRP A 69 3.32 27.15 -23.32
C TRP A 69 3.14 25.86 -22.49
N CYS A 70 3.49 25.83 -21.21
CA CYS A 70 3.38 24.64 -20.40
C CYS A 70 3.22 25.02 -18.94
N ASN A 71 2.04 24.88 -18.39
CA ASN A 71 1.79 24.90 -16.93
C ASN A 71 2.35 23.63 -16.26
N PHE A 72 3.61 23.31 -16.47
CA PHE A 72 4.28 22.21 -15.78
C PHE A 72 4.87 22.68 -14.45
N TYR A 73 4.01 23.00 -13.53
CA TYR A 73 4.40 23.12 -12.14
C TYR A 73 4.35 21.71 -11.53
N VAL A 74 5.49 21.22 -11.05
CA VAL A 74 5.52 20.02 -10.22
C VAL A 74 5.31 20.48 -8.77
N PRO A 75 4.14 20.26 -8.19
CA PRO A 75 3.88 20.68 -6.83
C PRO A 75 4.75 19.89 -5.86
N LYS A 76 5.09 20.51 -4.73
CA LYS A 76 5.69 19.77 -3.61
C LYS A 76 4.64 18.93 -2.92
N CYS A 77 4.92 17.62 -2.81
CA CYS A 77 4.08 16.64 -2.13
C CYS A 77 4.75 16.24 -0.81
N THR A 78 4.27 16.80 0.28
CA THR A 78 4.83 16.57 1.63
C THR A 78 3.77 16.09 2.62
N ALA A 79 2.54 15.95 2.17
CA ALA A 79 1.42 15.55 3.02
C ALA A 79 1.26 14.02 3.02
N GLU A 80 0.95 13.48 4.20
CA GLU A 80 0.77 12.03 4.40
C GLU A 80 -0.66 11.68 4.80
N LYS A 81 -1.50 12.68 5.06
CA LYS A 81 -2.84 12.49 5.63
C LYS A 81 -3.71 11.50 4.86
N TYR A 82 -3.59 11.46 3.54
CA TYR A 82 -4.40 10.64 2.66
C TYR A 82 -3.60 9.54 1.97
N ASN A 83 -2.40 9.19 2.45
CA ASN A 83 -1.71 8.01 1.99
C ASN A 83 -2.43 6.73 2.48
N TYR A 84 -2.15 5.61 1.85
CA TYR A 84 -2.87 4.37 2.16
C TYR A 84 -2.53 3.81 3.55
N HIS A 85 -1.28 3.98 4.01
CA HIS A 85 -0.89 3.62 5.37
C HIS A 85 -1.78 4.31 6.42
N ASN A 86 -1.89 5.64 6.34
CA ASN A 86 -2.72 6.41 7.28
C ASN A 86 -4.21 6.06 7.18
N TYR A 87 -4.69 5.74 5.98
CA TYR A 87 -6.04 5.22 5.80
C TYR A 87 -6.22 3.91 6.58
N CYS A 88 -5.34 2.94 6.38
CA CYS A 88 -5.39 1.64 7.05
C CYS A 88 -5.27 1.77 8.57
N TYR A 89 -4.36 2.61 9.06
CA TYR A 89 -4.21 2.89 10.49
C TYR A 89 -5.50 3.49 11.09
N ASN A 90 -6.13 4.43 10.41
CA ASN A 90 -7.39 5.03 10.84
C ASN A 90 -8.57 4.05 10.77
N TYR A 91 -8.55 3.10 9.83
CA TYR A 91 -9.53 2.02 9.72
C TYR A 91 -9.34 0.94 10.80
N LYS A 92 -8.25 1.02 11.56
CA LYS A 92 -7.91 0.12 12.67
C LYS A 92 -7.65 -1.32 12.23
N TYR A 93 -6.96 -1.50 11.11
CA TYR A 93 -6.34 -2.78 10.81
C TYR A 93 -5.29 -3.12 11.88
N PRO A 94 -5.06 -4.40 12.16
CA PRO A 94 -4.09 -4.81 13.17
C PRO A 94 -2.67 -4.41 12.76
N THR A 95 -1.92 -3.88 13.73
CA THR A 95 -0.48 -3.62 13.59
C THR A 95 0.29 -4.79 14.18
N VAL A 96 1.28 -5.27 13.45
CA VAL A 96 2.18 -6.36 13.84
C VAL A 96 3.56 -5.80 14.12
N SER A 97 3.97 -5.86 15.39
CA SER A 97 5.33 -5.58 15.84
C SER A 97 6.06 -6.84 16.30
N ASN A 98 5.29 -7.89 16.60
CA ASN A 98 5.77 -9.21 16.98
C ASN A 98 4.78 -10.24 16.45
N LEU A 99 5.25 -11.21 15.69
CA LEU A 99 4.42 -12.24 15.07
C LEU A 99 3.80 -13.23 16.08
N ASP A 100 4.34 -13.28 17.29
CA ASP A 100 3.77 -14.08 18.38
C ASP A 100 2.37 -13.58 18.84
N ASP A 101 1.99 -12.32 18.55
CA ASP A 101 0.65 -11.78 18.87
C ASP A 101 -0.38 -12.08 17.76
N SER A 102 -0.48 -13.34 17.42
CA SER A 102 -1.34 -13.84 16.33
C SER A 102 -2.85 -13.72 16.63
N ASP A 103 -3.25 -13.55 17.88
CA ASP A 103 -4.65 -13.57 18.29
C ASP A 103 -5.44 -12.38 17.76
N ASN A 104 -4.83 -11.20 17.75
CA ASN A 104 -5.46 -9.98 17.26
C ASN A 104 -5.68 -10.05 15.75
N VAL A 105 -4.67 -10.53 14.99
CA VAL A 105 -4.74 -10.68 13.53
C VAL A 105 -5.81 -11.70 13.14
N SER A 106 -5.76 -12.90 13.73
CA SER A 106 -6.74 -13.96 13.44
C SER A 106 -8.18 -13.54 13.78
N THR A 107 -8.38 -12.80 14.86
CA THR A 107 -9.69 -12.26 15.23
C THR A 107 -10.19 -11.22 14.23
N ALA A 108 -9.30 -10.36 13.75
CA ALA A 108 -9.65 -9.35 12.77
C ALA A 108 -9.94 -9.98 11.39
N ILE A 109 -9.17 -10.98 10.95
CA ILE A 109 -9.45 -11.77 9.75
C ILE A 109 -10.79 -12.48 9.86
N ALA A 110 -11.09 -13.09 11.02
CA ALA A 110 -12.39 -13.74 11.25
C ALA A 110 -13.56 -12.76 11.11
N LYS A 111 -13.38 -11.54 11.60
CA LYS A 111 -14.40 -10.47 11.46
C LYS A 111 -14.56 -10.05 10.01
N ALA A 112 -13.46 -9.86 9.28
CA ALA A 112 -13.47 -9.52 7.85
C ALA A 112 -14.19 -10.61 7.04
N ALA A 113 -13.83 -11.87 7.26
CA ALA A 113 -14.48 -13.01 6.61
C ALA A 113 -15.99 -13.10 6.91
N LYS A 114 -16.41 -12.81 8.13
CA LYS A 114 -17.82 -12.78 8.50
C LYS A 114 -18.60 -11.69 7.78
N ASN A 115 -17.93 -10.59 7.43
CA ASN A 115 -18.51 -9.49 6.67
C ASN A 115 -18.47 -9.75 5.15
N GLY A 116 -17.84 -10.84 4.69
CA GLY A 116 -17.67 -11.14 3.27
C GLY A 116 -16.65 -10.23 2.60
N GLU A 117 -15.67 -9.69 3.34
CA GLU A 117 -14.60 -8.87 2.79
C GLU A 117 -13.68 -9.75 1.93
N GLU A 118 -13.28 -9.25 0.77
CA GLU A 118 -12.46 -10.00 -0.19
C GLU A 118 -10.96 -9.76 0.02
N HIS A 119 -10.60 -8.77 0.81
CA HIS A 119 -9.23 -8.49 1.19
C HIS A 119 -9.12 -8.11 2.67
N PHE A 120 -7.91 -8.22 3.18
CA PHE A 120 -7.58 -7.87 4.56
C PHE A 120 -6.16 -7.30 4.62
N VAL A 121 -5.95 -6.29 5.44
CA VAL A 121 -4.66 -5.60 5.55
C VAL A 121 -4.08 -5.79 6.95
N VAL A 122 -2.77 -6.02 7.01
CA VAL A 122 -1.96 -5.98 8.23
C VAL A 122 -0.95 -4.85 8.10
N ILE A 123 -0.86 -4.01 9.11
CA ILE A 123 0.13 -2.94 9.20
C ILE A 123 1.37 -3.51 9.87
N VAL A 124 2.53 -3.39 9.24
CA VAL A 124 3.82 -3.72 9.84
C VAL A 124 4.30 -2.51 10.62
N ASP A 125 4.69 -2.71 11.89
CA ASP A 125 5.20 -1.63 12.74
C ASP A 125 6.52 -1.08 12.16
N GLU A 126 6.65 0.23 12.09
CA GLU A 126 7.82 0.93 11.55
C GLU A 126 9.16 0.62 12.26
N ASN A 127 9.10 0.03 13.47
CA ASN A 127 10.28 -0.31 14.25
C ASN A 127 10.80 -1.73 13.99
N VAL A 128 10.16 -2.49 13.11
CA VAL A 128 10.60 -3.83 12.71
C VAL A 128 11.00 -3.84 11.24
N ASN A 129 11.83 -4.81 10.86
CA ASN A 129 12.20 -4.96 9.46
C ASN A 129 11.00 -5.54 8.68
N TYR A 130 10.56 -4.83 7.64
CA TYR A 130 9.40 -5.23 6.84
C TYR A 130 9.61 -6.56 6.13
N ASP A 131 10.76 -6.75 5.48
CA ASP A 131 11.08 -7.96 4.73
C ASP A 131 11.08 -9.20 5.62
N ASP A 132 11.67 -9.10 6.82
CA ASP A 132 11.71 -10.21 7.78
C ASP A 132 10.28 -10.60 8.18
N VAL A 133 9.41 -9.62 8.45
CA VAL A 133 8.00 -9.86 8.81
C VAL A 133 7.24 -10.47 7.62
N TYR A 134 7.41 -9.91 6.43
CA TYR A 134 6.72 -10.40 5.23
C TYR A 134 7.09 -11.86 4.92
N ASP A 135 8.39 -12.18 4.98
CA ASP A 135 8.88 -13.54 4.72
C ASP A 135 8.38 -14.54 5.77
N GLU A 136 8.36 -14.20 7.05
CA GLU A 136 7.84 -15.06 8.10
C GLU A 136 6.33 -15.25 7.97
N VAL A 137 5.58 -14.21 7.65
CA VAL A 137 4.14 -14.30 7.39
C VAL A 137 3.88 -15.23 6.21
N ARG A 138 4.58 -15.04 5.11
CA ARG A 138 4.46 -15.88 3.90
C ARG A 138 4.81 -17.34 4.16
N ASN A 139 5.82 -17.61 5.00
CA ASN A 139 6.34 -18.97 5.23
C ASN A 139 5.59 -19.76 6.31
N GLY A 140 4.68 -19.14 7.07
CA GLY A 140 3.95 -19.88 8.12
C GLY A 140 2.81 -19.14 8.77
N TYR A 141 3.01 -17.91 9.24
CA TYR A 141 1.99 -17.20 10.03
C TYR A 141 0.69 -16.95 9.28
N MET A 142 0.73 -16.73 7.96
CA MET A 142 -0.47 -16.60 7.15
C MET A 142 -1.39 -17.81 7.29
N TYR A 143 -0.83 -19.02 7.16
CA TYR A 143 -1.57 -20.27 7.33
C TYR A 143 -2.18 -20.38 8.73
N ASP A 144 -1.39 -20.08 9.77
CA ASP A 144 -1.84 -20.16 11.16
C ASP A 144 -2.95 -19.15 11.45
N TRP A 145 -2.84 -17.93 10.95
CA TRP A 145 -3.85 -16.88 11.10
C TRP A 145 -5.17 -17.23 10.42
N LEU A 146 -5.14 -17.73 9.19
CA LEU A 146 -6.33 -18.15 8.44
C LEU A 146 -7.00 -19.36 9.09
N THR A 147 -6.21 -20.36 9.50
CA THR A 147 -6.71 -21.54 10.21
C THR A 147 -7.39 -21.15 11.50
N LYS A 148 -6.79 -20.26 12.30
CA LYS A 148 -7.34 -19.77 13.55
C LYS A 148 -8.59 -18.91 13.34
N ALA A 149 -8.61 -18.06 12.31
CA ALA A 149 -9.78 -17.29 11.92
C ALA A 149 -10.97 -18.22 11.59
N ASN A 150 -10.71 -19.32 10.88
CA ASN A 150 -11.71 -20.35 10.59
C ASN A 150 -12.24 -21.08 11.85
N GLN A 151 -11.39 -21.24 12.87
CA GLN A 151 -11.83 -21.81 14.17
C GLN A 151 -12.72 -20.83 14.94
N ILE A 152 -12.40 -19.52 14.91
CA ILE A 152 -13.20 -18.47 15.53
C ILE A 152 -14.58 -18.39 14.86
N ASN A 153 -14.63 -18.50 13.54
CA ASN A 153 -15.85 -18.44 12.72
C ASN A 153 -16.41 -19.83 12.42
N SER A 154 -16.83 -20.60 13.43
CA SER A 154 -17.34 -21.96 13.21
C SER A 154 -18.52 -22.04 12.24
N ASP A 155 -19.36 -21.00 12.19
CA ASP A 155 -20.64 -20.95 11.46
C ASP A 155 -20.65 -19.98 10.28
N SER A 156 -19.50 -19.41 9.90
CA SER A 156 -19.33 -18.45 8.79
C SER A 156 -18.70 -19.10 7.56
N PRO A 157 -18.69 -18.42 6.41
CA PRO A 157 -17.92 -18.88 5.26
C PRO A 157 -16.49 -19.18 5.67
N LYS A 158 -15.98 -20.32 5.26
CA LYS A 158 -14.60 -20.72 5.55
C LYS A 158 -13.65 -20.08 4.56
N LEU A 159 -12.51 -19.63 5.06
CA LEU A 159 -11.40 -19.19 4.25
C LEU A 159 -10.55 -20.38 3.81
N ASN A 160 -9.99 -20.29 2.63
CA ASN A 160 -8.86 -21.13 2.25
C ASN A 160 -7.72 -20.91 3.26
N ASP A 161 -6.90 -21.90 3.48
CA ASP A 161 -5.76 -21.83 4.40
C ASP A 161 -4.51 -21.20 3.75
N THR A 162 -4.61 -20.84 2.49
CA THR A 162 -3.63 -20.07 1.72
C THR A 162 -4.33 -18.95 0.95
N CYS A 163 -3.62 -17.87 0.69
CA CYS A 163 -4.11 -16.75 -0.10
C CYS A 163 -2.94 -16.02 -0.78
N ASN A 164 -3.26 -15.19 -1.75
CA ASN A 164 -2.28 -14.28 -2.33
C ASN A 164 -1.98 -13.13 -1.36
N MET A 165 -0.74 -12.65 -1.39
CA MET A 165 -0.27 -11.53 -0.59
C MET A 165 0.36 -10.48 -1.50
N LEU A 166 0.05 -9.21 -1.27
CA LEU A 166 0.76 -8.08 -1.85
C LEU A 166 1.86 -7.61 -0.89
N TYR A 167 3.02 -7.35 -1.49
CA TYR A 167 4.16 -6.70 -0.86
C TYR A 167 4.01 -5.18 -1.03
N ASP A 168 4.01 -4.42 0.06
CA ASP A 168 3.89 -2.96 0.06
C ASP A 168 4.76 -2.39 1.19
N GLU A 169 6.08 -2.39 0.97
CA GLU A 169 7.07 -1.91 1.92
C GLU A 169 6.94 -0.40 2.16
N LYS A 170 6.65 0.39 1.11
CA LYS A 170 6.56 1.86 1.21
C LYS A 170 5.46 2.31 2.17
N SER A 171 4.36 1.58 2.19
CA SER A 171 3.25 1.85 3.11
C SER A 171 3.32 1.03 4.39
N ASN A 172 4.31 0.14 4.55
CA ASN A 172 4.41 -0.84 5.65
C ASN A 172 3.15 -1.70 5.78
N LEU A 173 2.60 -2.16 4.67
CA LEU A 173 1.37 -2.94 4.63
C LEU A 173 1.58 -4.30 3.99
N ILE A 174 0.88 -5.31 4.51
CA ILE A 174 0.72 -6.62 3.86
C ILE A 174 -0.76 -6.79 3.58
N THR A 175 -1.15 -6.89 2.31
CA THR A 175 -2.53 -7.10 1.91
C THR A 175 -2.73 -8.56 1.52
N PHE A 176 -3.75 -9.19 2.09
CA PHE A 176 -4.17 -10.56 1.82
C PHE A 176 -5.42 -10.56 0.97
N GLN A 177 -5.43 -11.33 -0.09
CA GLN A 177 -6.64 -11.64 -0.86
C GLN A 177 -7.35 -12.82 -0.18
N LEU A 178 -8.49 -12.56 0.45
CA LEU A 178 -9.24 -13.61 1.15
C LEU A 178 -10.01 -14.50 0.16
N GLU A 179 -9.70 -15.78 0.16
CA GLU A 179 -10.36 -16.77 -0.66
C GLU A 179 -11.33 -17.62 0.18
N TYR A 180 -12.56 -17.76 -0.30
CA TYR A 180 -13.61 -18.49 0.41
C TYR A 180 -13.79 -19.89 -0.17
N ILE A 181 -13.88 -20.87 0.73
CA ILE A 181 -14.23 -22.26 0.37
C ILE A 181 -15.75 -22.35 0.21
N ASN A 182 -16.21 -22.78 -0.97
CA ASN A 182 -17.62 -23.03 -1.28
C ASN A 182 -18.15 -24.31 -0.63
#